data_80f9c7f8588a255a3e54784afa3bcf49
#
_entry.id   80f9c7f8588a255a3e54784afa3bcf49
#
_cell.length_a   1.000
_cell.length_b   1.000
_cell.length_c   1.000
_cell.angle_alpha   90.00
_cell.angle_beta   90.00
_cell.angle_gamma   90.00
#
_symmetry.space_group_name_H-M   'P 1'
#
loop_
_entity.id
_entity.type
_entity.pdbx_description
1 polymer ?
#
loop_
_entity_poly.entity_id
_entity_poly.type
_entity_poly.pdbx_seq_one_letter_code
_entity_poly.pdbx_strand_id
1 'polypeptide(L)'
;MKTHFMKTHSIQFLKTAAALLVLTTTTLFAEKKAAITHSFLGVGKANQVVIVGEDGKVQWRFGVPASDGWVLPSGNVLLALYGTKEFPNGGVAEVDRKTKKILWSYKGRQKETSTVQPLSGGRFLVAELGPEPRAIVINRKGEVLKSTVLACQKKNFHMQTRMLRLLPNGNYIAPHLLDFAVKEYEPDTGKVVRSFPTDDRGRAKRDWPFTAIRLANGNTLIGCTNGNRIIEVDGKGKIVWSVDNKDIGENLFDDACGVQRLPNGNTVVTSYHAKGSAVKLFEVTRDKKVVWRYRGQSAGFHHFQILTTNGQPLKNNTWK
;
A
#
# COMPACT_ATOMS: atom_id res chain seq x y z
N MET A 1 -28.47 -99.55 -48.61
CA MET A 1 -27.50 -99.23 -47.57
C MET A 1 -27.81 -97.87 -47.04
N LYS A 2 -28.35 -97.81 -45.83
CA LYS A 2 -28.93 -96.56 -45.28
C LYS A 2 -27.99 -96.10 -44.16
N THR A 3 -27.47 -94.98 -44.27
CA THR A 3 -26.68 -94.24 -43.20
C THR A 3 -27.60 -93.31 -42.42
N HIS A 4 -27.67 -93.54 -41.14
CA HIS A 4 -28.43 -92.69 -40.19
C HIS A 4 -27.59 -91.51 -39.75
N PHE A 5 -28.17 -90.29 -39.86
CA PHE A 5 -27.60 -89.02 -39.35
C PHE A 5 -28.19 -88.80 -38.02
N MET A 6 -27.33 -88.72 -36.96
CA MET A 6 -27.70 -88.26 -35.62
C MET A 6 -27.58 -86.74 -35.58
N LYS A 7 -28.70 -86.08 -35.16
CA LYS A 7 -28.73 -84.62 -34.87
C LYS A 7 -28.28 -84.41 -33.43
N THR A 8 -27.19 -83.68 -33.24
CA THR A 8 -26.76 -83.16 -31.96
C THR A 8 -27.43 -81.83 -31.71
N HIS A 9 -28.13 -81.66 -30.57
CA HIS A 9 -28.74 -80.42 -30.12
C HIS A 9 -27.72 -79.69 -29.26
N SER A 10 -27.27 -78.52 -29.72
CA SER A 10 -26.45 -77.56 -28.97
C SER A 10 -27.36 -76.70 -28.11
N ILE A 11 -27.22 -76.77 -26.79
CA ILE A 11 -27.86 -75.86 -25.85
C ILE A 11 -26.95 -74.64 -25.69
N GLN A 12 -27.41 -73.46 -26.14
CA GLN A 12 -26.76 -72.17 -25.90
C GLN A 12 -27.18 -71.66 -24.52
N PHE A 13 -26.20 -71.51 -23.61
CA PHE A 13 -26.37 -70.78 -22.36
C PHE A 13 -26.20 -69.28 -22.65
N LEU A 14 -27.31 -68.51 -22.50
CA LEU A 14 -27.26 -67.05 -22.43
C LEU A 14 -26.68 -66.65 -21.09
N LYS A 15 -25.49 -66.05 -21.07
CA LYS A 15 -24.93 -65.34 -19.91
C LYS A 15 -25.39 -63.90 -19.96
N THR A 16 -26.36 -63.53 -19.12
CA THR A 16 -26.75 -62.15 -18.83
C THR A 16 -25.72 -61.55 -17.92
N ALA A 17 -24.87 -60.62 -18.46
CA ALA A 17 -23.99 -59.79 -17.65
C ALA A 17 -24.76 -58.57 -17.22
N ALA A 18 -25.07 -58.47 -15.91
CA ALA A 18 -25.60 -57.28 -15.30
C ALA A 18 -24.45 -56.29 -15.03
N ALA A 19 -24.38 -55.24 -15.82
CA ALA A 19 -23.42 -54.13 -15.58
C ALA A 19 -23.97 -53.27 -14.41
N LEU A 20 -23.30 -53.33 -13.27
CA LEU A 20 -23.57 -52.46 -12.11
C LEU A 20 -22.94 -51.10 -12.38
N LEU A 21 -23.74 -50.09 -12.75
CA LEU A 21 -23.30 -48.72 -12.92
C LEU A 21 -23.19 -48.07 -11.55
N VAL A 22 -21.95 -48.00 -11.01
CA VAL A 22 -21.66 -47.25 -9.78
C VAL A 22 -21.54 -45.77 -10.15
N LEU A 23 -22.62 -45.00 -9.93
CA LEU A 23 -22.57 -43.53 -9.98
C LEU A 23 -21.80 -43.02 -8.74
N THR A 24 -20.53 -42.72 -8.87
CA THR A 24 -19.77 -41.93 -7.89
C THR A 24 -20.19 -40.48 -8.02
N THR A 25 -21.08 -40.02 -7.17
CA THR A 25 -21.35 -38.58 -7.00
C THR A 25 -20.16 -37.96 -6.27
N THR A 26 -19.21 -37.38 -7.01
CA THR A 26 -18.21 -36.49 -6.47
C THR A 26 -18.91 -35.18 -6.09
N THR A 27 -19.27 -35.05 -4.84
CA THR A 27 -19.62 -33.74 -4.25
C THR A 27 -18.37 -32.86 -4.27
N LEU A 28 -18.30 -31.96 -5.24
CA LEU A 28 -17.34 -30.84 -5.20
C LEU A 28 -17.74 -29.95 -4.00
N PHE A 29 -17.09 -30.20 -2.86
CA PHE A 29 -17.06 -29.20 -1.81
C PHE A 29 -16.26 -28.02 -2.36
N ALA A 30 -16.95 -26.96 -2.76
CA ALA A 30 -16.29 -25.68 -3.01
C ALA A 30 -15.65 -25.26 -1.67
N GLU A 31 -14.34 -25.40 -1.58
CA GLU A 31 -13.57 -24.89 -0.42
C GLU A 31 -13.93 -23.43 -0.25
N LYS A 32 -14.61 -23.08 0.84
CA LYS A 32 -14.95 -21.69 1.17
C LYS A 32 -13.62 -20.97 1.38
N LYS A 33 -13.16 -20.23 0.37
CA LYS A 33 -11.90 -19.47 0.42
C LYS A 33 -11.89 -18.70 1.73
N ALA A 34 -10.91 -18.96 2.59
CA ALA A 34 -10.79 -18.27 3.88
C ALA A 34 -10.81 -16.77 3.67
N ALA A 35 -11.51 -16.04 4.52
CA ALA A 35 -11.56 -14.58 4.44
C ALA A 35 -10.15 -14.02 4.60
N ILE A 36 -9.79 -13.06 3.75
CA ILE A 36 -8.49 -12.35 3.85
C ILE A 36 -8.48 -11.55 5.15
N THR A 37 -7.37 -11.63 5.89
CA THR A 37 -7.13 -10.84 7.10
C THR A 37 -5.78 -10.13 6.99
N HIS A 38 -5.69 -8.91 7.54
CA HIS A 38 -4.46 -8.15 7.62
C HIS A 38 -4.24 -7.57 9.01
N SER A 39 -2.99 -7.64 9.50
CA SER A 39 -2.54 -6.72 10.53
C SER A 39 -1.78 -5.56 9.88
N PHE A 40 -1.89 -4.35 10.45
CA PHE A 40 -1.26 -3.18 9.85
C PHE A 40 -0.93 -2.09 10.87
N LEU A 41 0.10 -1.30 10.57
CA LEU A 41 0.32 0.02 11.15
C LEU A 41 -0.50 1.04 10.34
N GLY A 42 -1.32 1.84 11.00
CA GLY A 42 -2.01 2.98 10.40
C GLY A 42 -1.53 4.30 11.02
N VAL A 43 -1.32 5.33 10.21
CA VAL A 43 -0.90 6.67 10.65
C VAL A 43 -1.81 7.76 10.10
N GLY A 44 -2.11 8.78 10.93
CA GLY A 44 -3.02 9.87 10.53
C GLY A 44 -2.93 11.09 11.44
N LYS A 45 -3.64 12.16 11.06
CA LYS A 45 -3.62 13.46 11.76
C LYS A 45 -4.26 13.43 13.15
N ALA A 46 -5.31 12.70 13.35
CA ALA A 46 -6.15 12.77 14.57
C ALA A 46 -5.54 12.02 15.76
N ASN A 47 -4.26 12.28 16.08
CA ASN A 47 -3.51 11.59 17.13
C ASN A 47 -3.59 10.06 17.00
N GLN A 48 -3.51 9.59 15.76
CA GLN A 48 -3.75 8.20 15.42
C GLN A 48 -2.54 7.58 14.75
N VAL A 49 -1.68 7.04 15.58
CA VAL A 49 -0.78 5.98 15.17
C VAL A 49 -1.25 4.71 15.87
N VAL A 50 -1.70 3.72 15.10
CA VAL A 50 -2.25 2.48 15.65
C VAL A 50 -1.63 1.26 14.95
N ILE A 51 -1.49 0.16 15.69
CA ILE A 51 -1.32 -1.16 15.09
C ILE A 51 -2.61 -1.93 15.32
N VAL A 52 -3.18 -2.41 14.23
CA VAL A 52 -4.40 -3.21 14.21
C VAL A 52 -4.03 -4.65 13.92
N GLY A 53 -4.60 -5.58 14.68
CA GLY A 53 -4.43 -7.02 14.48
C GLY A 53 -5.31 -7.54 13.35
N GLU A 54 -5.08 -8.78 12.93
CA GLU A 54 -5.89 -9.46 11.90
C GLU A 54 -7.34 -9.67 12.33
N ASP A 55 -7.61 -9.62 13.64
CA ASP A 55 -8.97 -9.63 14.22
C ASP A 55 -9.68 -8.26 14.10
N GLY A 56 -9.03 -7.28 13.48
CA GLY A 56 -9.55 -5.92 13.32
C GLY A 56 -9.49 -5.05 14.58
N LYS A 57 -8.92 -5.55 15.69
CA LYS A 57 -8.82 -4.80 16.95
C LYS A 57 -7.52 -4.02 17.03
N VAL A 58 -7.59 -2.81 17.65
CA VAL A 58 -6.40 -2.01 17.94
C VAL A 58 -5.59 -2.67 19.04
N GLN A 59 -4.39 -3.15 18.71
CA GLN A 59 -3.45 -3.80 19.63
C GLN A 59 -2.47 -2.81 20.26
N TRP A 60 -2.20 -1.70 19.58
CA TRP A 60 -1.25 -0.69 20.04
C TRP A 60 -1.69 0.70 19.55
N ARG A 61 -1.42 1.72 20.36
CA ARG A 61 -1.73 3.12 20.04
C ARG A 61 -0.64 4.04 20.57
N PHE A 62 -0.30 5.04 19.73
CA PHE A 62 0.55 6.16 20.11
C PHE A 62 -0.17 7.48 19.77
N GLY A 63 -0.36 8.34 20.77
CA GLY A 63 -1.25 9.50 20.73
C GLY A 63 -0.64 10.75 20.09
N VAL A 64 0.13 10.62 18.99
CA VAL A 64 0.77 11.74 18.29
C VAL A 64 0.36 11.73 16.82
N PRO A 65 0.06 12.89 16.21
CA PRO A 65 -0.24 12.94 14.78
C PRO A 65 0.99 12.65 13.95
N ALA A 66 0.86 11.76 12.95
CA ALA A 66 1.93 11.40 12.04
C ALA A 66 1.44 11.31 10.59
N SER A 67 2.31 11.62 9.65
CA SER A 67 2.02 11.53 8.21
C SER A 67 2.51 10.22 7.59
N ASP A 68 3.61 9.67 8.12
CA ASP A 68 4.22 8.43 7.63
C ASP A 68 4.76 7.61 8.81
N GLY A 69 4.89 6.29 8.65
CA GLY A 69 5.39 5.44 9.72
C GLY A 69 5.77 4.04 9.25
N TRP A 70 6.66 3.41 10.00
CA TRP A 70 7.21 2.08 9.72
C TRP A 70 7.33 1.28 11.01
N VAL A 71 6.94 0.01 10.99
CA VAL A 71 7.40 -0.95 11.99
C VAL A 71 8.78 -1.43 11.54
N LEU A 72 9.78 -1.15 12.36
CA LEU A 72 11.17 -1.54 12.11
C LEU A 72 11.39 -3.03 12.39
N PRO A 73 12.49 -3.65 11.88
CA PRO A 73 12.83 -5.03 12.23
C PRO A 73 13.01 -5.28 13.73
N SER A 74 13.37 -4.24 14.50
CA SER A 74 13.42 -4.29 15.98
C SER A 74 12.05 -4.43 16.65
N GLY A 75 10.96 -4.21 15.89
CA GLY A 75 9.59 -4.08 16.40
C GLY A 75 9.22 -2.66 16.83
N ASN A 76 10.17 -1.72 16.92
CA ASN A 76 9.91 -0.32 17.21
C ASN A 76 9.16 0.35 16.05
N VAL A 77 8.56 1.51 16.32
CA VAL A 77 7.82 2.29 15.32
C VAL A 77 8.57 3.57 15.00
N LEU A 78 8.93 3.75 13.72
CA LEU A 78 9.52 4.97 13.19
C LEU A 78 8.40 5.83 12.59
N LEU A 79 8.35 7.14 12.92
CA LEU A 79 7.29 8.04 12.54
C LEU A 79 7.83 9.35 11.94
N ALA A 80 7.17 9.86 10.91
CA ALA A 80 7.24 11.27 10.54
C ALA A 80 6.09 12.01 11.24
N LEU A 81 6.44 12.86 12.19
CA LEU A 81 5.50 13.58 13.05
C LEU A 81 5.07 14.89 12.41
N TYR A 82 3.79 15.22 12.51
CA TYR A 82 3.30 16.58 12.27
C TYR A 82 3.74 17.55 13.37
N GLY A 83 3.53 18.83 13.12
CA GLY A 83 3.82 19.88 14.09
C GLY A 83 3.09 19.68 15.43
N THR A 84 3.85 19.71 16.52
CA THR A 84 3.37 19.68 17.91
C THR A 84 4.15 20.68 18.74
N LYS A 85 3.79 20.87 20.02
CA LYS A 85 4.57 21.73 20.92
C LYS A 85 6.02 21.28 21.04
N GLU A 86 6.28 19.98 21.09
CA GLU A 86 7.64 19.42 21.19
C GLU A 86 8.39 19.42 19.84
N PHE A 87 7.66 19.27 18.75
CA PHE A 87 8.17 19.25 17.38
C PHE A 87 7.49 20.35 16.55
N PRO A 88 7.81 21.64 16.69
CA PRO A 88 7.05 22.74 16.08
C PRO A 88 6.97 22.67 14.56
N ASN A 89 8.00 22.13 13.92
CA ASN A 89 8.11 21.93 12.46
C ASN A 89 7.90 20.45 12.05
N GLY A 90 7.27 19.64 12.92
CA GLY A 90 7.30 18.21 12.78
C GLY A 90 8.68 17.64 13.05
N GLY A 91 8.87 16.36 12.71
CA GLY A 91 10.14 15.67 12.92
C GLY A 91 10.06 14.18 12.65
N VAL A 92 11.12 13.49 13.01
CA VAL A 92 11.18 12.02 12.97
C VAL A 92 11.36 11.51 14.39
N ALA A 93 10.65 10.44 14.77
CA ALA A 93 10.81 9.78 16.05
C ALA A 93 10.81 8.26 15.90
N GLU A 94 11.71 7.59 16.59
CA GLU A 94 11.64 6.15 16.84
C GLU A 94 11.03 5.92 18.23
N VAL A 95 9.93 5.18 18.26
CA VAL A 95 9.15 4.88 19.46
C VAL A 95 9.31 3.43 19.84
N ASP A 96 9.71 3.17 21.08
CA ASP A 96 9.68 1.82 21.64
C ASP A 96 8.23 1.31 21.73
N ARG A 97 7.97 0.18 21.08
CA ARG A 97 6.61 -0.35 21.01
C ARG A 97 6.05 -0.79 22.36
N LYS A 98 6.90 -1.28 23.27
CA LYS A 98 6.46 -1.80 24.58
C LYS A 98 6.21 -0.67 25.57
N THR A 99 7.16 0.26 25.70
CA THR A 99 7.13 1.34 26.70
C THR A 99 6.47 2.62 26.20
N LYS A 100 6.29 2.76 24.88
CA LYS A 100 5.81 3.97 24.18
C LYS A 100 6.71 5.20 24.39
N LYS A 101 7.96 5.01 24.82
CA LYS A 101 8.94 6.08 24.95
C LYS A 101 9.59 6.37 23.60
N ILE A 102 9.85 7.65 23.34
CA ILE A 102 10.69 8.06 22.21
C ILE A 102 12.13 7.70 22.56
N LEU A 103 12.75 6.80 21.78
CA LEU A 103 14.13 6.36 21.94
C LEU A 103 15.12 7.29 21.23
N TRP A 104 14.67 7.87 20.13
CA TRP A 104 15.45 8.78 19.30
C TRP A 104 14.51 9.71 18.54
N SER A 105 14.95 10.94 18.29
CA SER A 105 14.20 11.88 17.48
C SER A 105 15.09 12.86 16.72
N TYR A 106 14.54 13.38 15.63
CA TYR A 106 15.06 14.50 14.85
C TYR A 106 13.97 15.57 14.75
N LYS A 107 14.29 16.82 15.07
CA LYS A 107 13.36 17.96 14.92
C LYS A 107 13.51 18.56 13.52
N GLY A 108 12.39 18.66 12.80
CA GLY A 108 12.38 19.27 11.46
C GLY A 108 12.87 20.71 11.48
N ARG A 109 13.59 21.11 10.43
CA ARG A 109 14.23 22.45 10.32
C ARG A 109 13.44 23.41 9.45
N GLN A 110 12.40 22.93 8.75
CA GLN A 110 11.51 23.76 7.94
C GLN A 110 10.07 23.77 8.52
N LYS A 111 9.05 24.03 7.72
CA LYS A 111 7.66 24.20 8.20
C LYS A 111 6.96 22.89 8.50
N GLU A 112 7.32 21.80 7.81
CA GLU A 112 6.71 20.48 7.99
C GLU A 112 7.70 19.36 7.66
N THR A 113 7.65 18.27 8.41
CA THR A 113 8.28 16.99 8.07
C THR A 113 7.20 16.04 7.57
N SER A 114 7.22 15.66 6.29
CA SER A 114 6.10 14.95 5.68
C SER A 114 6.30 13.46 5.54
N THR A 115 7.53 12.98 5.41
CA THR A 115 7.81 11.55 5.25
C THR A 115 9.08 11.12 5.94
N VAL A 116 9.17 9.83 6.24
CA VAL A 116 10.40 9.17 6.67
C VAL A 116 10.48 7.77 6.03
N GLN A 117 11.68 7.40 5.57
CA GLN A 117 11.98 6.03 5.16
C GLN A 117 13.26 5.57 5.87
N PRO A 118 13.23 4.41 6.58
CA PRO A 118 14.45 3.83 7.14
C PRO A 118 15.35 3.34 6.01
N LEU A 119 16.63 3.66 6.10
CA LEU A 119 17.69 3.22 5.21
C LEU A 119 18.68 2.31 5.95
N SER A 120 19.52 1.61 5.21
CA SER A 120 20.60 0.81 5.80
C SER A 120 21.58 1.67 6.59
N GLY A 121 22.27 1.07 7.59
CA GLY A 121 23.28 1.77 8.40
C GLY A 121 22.72 2.83 9.35
N GLY A 122 21.47 2.69 9.81
CA GLY A 122 20.85 3.60 10.77
C GLY A 122 20.60 5.01 10.23
N ARG A 123 20.45 5.14 8.92
CA ARG A 123 20.14 6.39 8.22
C ARG A 123 18.64 6.46 7.91
N PHE A 124 18.16 7.67 7.62
CA PHE A 124 16.77 7.92 7.29
C PHE A 124 16.67 8.91 6.15
N LEU A 125 15.85 8.60 5.14
CA LEU A 125 15.44 9.58 4.13
C LEU A 125 14.20 10.31 4.66
N VAL A 126 14.24 11.64 4.62
CA VAL A 126 13.20 12.51 5.19
C VAL A 126 12.86 13.60 4.18
N ALA A 127 11.58 13.94 4.04
CA ALA A 127 11.17 15.13 3.31
C ALA A 127 10.84 16.26 4.28
N GLU A 128 11.56 17.38 4.15
CA GLU A 128 11.26 18.64 4.82
C GLU A 128 10.62 19.62 3.85
N LEU A 129 9.47 20.16 4.23
CA LEU A 129 8.64 21.05 3.43
C LEU A 129 8.68 22.46 3.99
N GLY A 130 8.68 23.46 3.11
CA GLY A 130 8.77 24.85 3.50
C GLY A 130 9.23 25.74 2.35
N PRO A 131 9.94 26.86 2.64
CA PRO A 131 10.45 27.76 1.60
C PRO A 131 11.40 27.07 0.61
N GLU A 132 12.13 26.06 1.05
CA GLU A 132 13.02 25.24 0.25
C GLU A 132 12.73 23.75 0.48
N PRO A 133 11.70 23.19 -0.18
CA PRO A 133 11.36 21.78 -0.03
C PRO A 133 12.52 20.89 -0.45
N ARG A 134 12.85 19.91 0.39
CA ARG A 134 14.02 19.07 0.17
C ARG A 134 13.86 17.64 0.68
N ALA A 135 14.55 16.74 0.03
CA ALA A 135 14.86 15.42 0.53
C ALA A 135 16.19 15.48 1.28
N ILE A 136 16.22 15.00 2.51
CA ILE A 136 17.48 14.90 3.29
C ILE A 136 17.71 13.48 3.73
N VAL A 137 18.98 13.07 3.76
CA VAL A 137 19.41 11.85 4.43
C VAL A 137 20.06 12.24 5.74
N ILE A 138 19.54 11.74 6.84
CA ILE A 138 20.07 11.99 8.19
C ILE A 138 20.57 10.70 8.84
N ASN A 139 21.50 10.81 9.77
CA ASN A 139 21.93 9.72 10.63
C ASN A 139 21.32 9.81 12.04
N ARG A 140 21.61 8.84 12.90
CA ARG A 140 21.12 8.82 14.30
C ARG A 140 21.71 9.92 15.21
N LYS A 141 22.72 10.66 14.76
CA LYS A 141 23.21 11.87 15.46
C LYS A 141 22.40 13.12 15.07
N GLY A 142 21.46 13.00 14.09
CA GLY A 142 20.71 14.14 13.53
C GLY A 142 21.54 14.98 12.54
N GLU A 143 22.69 14.47 12.10
CA GLU A 143 23.52 15.10 11.06
C GLU A 143 22.90 14.86 9.69
N VAL A 144 22.80 15.93 8.89
CA VAL A 144 22.37 15.86 7.50
C VAL A 144 23.55 15.42 6.65
N LEU A 145 23.48 14.19 6.13
CA LEU A 145 24.52 13.59 5.29
C LEU A 145 24.35 13.97 3.81
N LYS A 146 23.11 14.22 3.37
CA LYS A 146 22.77 14.64 2.01
C LYS A 146 21.54 15.52 2.06
N SER A 147 21.49 16.53 1.18
CA SER A 147 20.33 17.41 1.00
C SER A 147 20.12 17.66 -0.49
N THR A 148 18.91 17.36 -0.98
CA THR A 148 18.50 17.49 -2.38
C THR A 148 17.27 18.38 -2.45
N VAL A 149 17.35 19.51 -3.13
CA VAL A 149 16.22 20.42 -3.33
C VAL A 149 15.18 19.76 -4.25
N LEU A 150 13.90 19.85 -3.87
CA LEU A 150 12.79 19.30 -4.65
C LEU A 150 12.15 20.41 -5.50
N ALA A 151 12.16 20.21 -6.81
CA ALA A 151 11.58 21.14 -7.79
C ALA A 151 10.06 20.99 -7.82
N CYS A 152 9.34 21.74 -6.97
CA CYS A 152 7.87 21.69 -6.89
C CYS A 152 7.27 23.08 -6.58
N GLN A 153 5.93 23.20 -6.72
CA GLN A 153 5.18 24.41 -6.36
C GLN A 153 5.38 24.78 -4.90
N LYS A 154 5.69 26.06 -4.64
CA LYS A 154 6.05 26.56 -3.30
C LYS A 154 4.90 27.24 -2.54
N LYS A 155 3.74 27.46 -3.17
CA LYS A 155 2.63 28.23 -2.62
C LYS A 155 2.07 27.70 -1.29
N ASN A 156 2.03 26.38 -1.12
CA ASN A 156 1.52 25.74 0.07
C ASN A 156 2.48 24.59 0.47
N PHE A 157 3.22 24.79 1.55
CA PHE A 157 4.21 23.79 1.98
C PHE A 157 3.58 22.44 2.26
N HIS A 158 2.37 22.40 2.85
CA HIS A 158 1.65 21.17 3.13
C HIS A 158 1.34 20.34 1.86
N MET A 159 1.29 20.98 0.70
CA MET A 159 0.96 20.37 -0.59
C MET A 159 2.19 20.17 -1.50
N GLN A 160 3.41 20.41 -1.02
CA GLN A 160 4.62 20.34 -1.83
C GLN A 160 4.97 18.91 -2.24
N THR A 161 5.02 17.98 -1.26
CA THR A 161 5.26 16.54 -1.53
C THR A 161 4.74 15.66 -0.40
N ARG A 162 4.49 14.40 -0.75
CA ARG A 162 4.15 13.33 0.19
C ARG A 162 4.94 12.08 -0.18
N MET A 163 5.00 11.12 0.69
CA MET A 163 5.54 9.75 0.47
C MET A 163 6.78 9.69 -0.43
N LEU A 164 7.77 10.57 -0.17
CA LEU A 164 9.10 10.52 -0.78
C LEU A 164 9.75 9.15 -0.50
N ARG A 165 10.33 8.50 -1.53
CA ARG A 165 10.98 7.19 -1.37
C ARG A 165 12.30 7.13 -2.14
N LEU A 166 13.26 6.35 -1.60
CA LEU A 166 14.47 5.93 -2.28
C LEU A 166 14.14 4.76 -3.21
N LEU A 167 14.55 4.85 -4.46
CA LEU A 167 14.43 3.79 -5.46
C LEU A 167 15.65 2.84 -5.42
N PRO A 168 15.52 1.61 -5.94
CA PRO A 168 16.64 0.68 -6.02
C PRO A 168 17.84 1.18 -6.85
N ASN A 169 17.61 2.09 -7.82
CA ASN A 169 18.64 2.71 -8.62
C ASN A 169 19.35 3.89 -7.91
N GLY A 170 18.99 4.19 -6.66
CA GLY A 170 19.54 5.27 -5.88
C GLY A 170 18.84 6.62 -6.04
N ASN A 171 17.97 6.79 -7.00
CA ASN A 171 17.17 8.00 -7.19
C ASN A 171 16.08 8.16 -6.13
N TYR A 172 15.56 9.37 -5.96
CA TYR A 172 14.36 9.60 -5.16
C TYR A 172 13.13 9.69 -6.06
N ILE A 173 12.01 9.13 -5.61
CA ILE A 173 10.70 9.34 -6.23
C ILE A 173 9.84 10.17 -5.28
N ALA A 174 9.25 11.25 -5.77
CA ALA A 174 8.46 12.18 -4.98
C ALA A 174 7.17 12.57 -5.70
N PRO A 175 5.99 12.30 -5.13
CA PRO A 175 4.73 12.84 -5.61
C PRO A 175 4.57 14.30 -5.17
N HIS A 176 4.27 15.20 -6.13
CA HIS A 176 4.05 16.63 -5.93
C HIS A 176 2.60 16.98 -6.22
N LEU A 177 1.84 17.25 -5.16
CA LEU A 177 0.37 17.38 -5.28
C LEU A 177 -0.04 18.50 -6.23
N LEU A 178 0.46 19.72 -6.00
CA LEU A 178 0.10 20.90 -6.79
C LEU A 178 0.75 20.96 -8.18
N ASP A 179 1.78 20.14 -8.41
CA ASP A 179 2.35 19.94 -9.75
C ASP A 179 1.53 18.95 -10.57
N PHE A 180 0.68 18.16 -9.93
CA PHE A 180 -0.03 17.02 -10.54
C PHE A 180 0.95 16.05 -11.21
N ALA A 181 2.07 15.79 -10.55
CA ALA A 181 3.13 14.97 -11.11
C ALA A 181 3.88 14.19 -10.04
N VAL A 182 4.32 12.99 -10.41
CA VAL A 182 5.34 12.23 -9.69
C VAL A 182 6.68 12.47 -10.40
N LYS A 183 7.69 12.92 -9.64
CA LYS A 183 9.02 13.20 -10.20
C LYS A 183 10.07 12.25 -9.62
N GLU A 184 11.03 11.86 -10.44
CA GLU A 184 12.21 11.11 -10.05
C GLU A 184 13.43 12.04 -10.09
N TYR A 185 14.22 12.05 -9.01
CA TYR A 185 15.33 12.95 -8.80
C TYR A 185 16.65 12.19 -8.69
N GLU A 186 17.68 12.70 -9.33
CA GLU A 186 19.05 12.33 -9.01
C GLU A 186 19.46 13.02 -7.70
N PRO A 187 19.88 12.28 -6.66
CA PRO A 187 20.09 12.85 -5.33
C PRO A 187 21.24 13.87 -5.22
N ASP A 188 22.29 13.74 -6.03
CA ASP A 188 23.48 14.58 -5.92
C ASP A 188 23.27 15.97 -6.55
N THR A 189 22.53 16.02 -7.65
CA THR A 189 22.31 17.26 -8.41
C THR A 189 20.93 17.88 -8.20
N GLY A 190 19.96 17.09 -7.70
CA GLY A 190 18.56 17.51 -7.65
C GLY A 190 17.87 17.55 -9.02
N LYS A 191 18.55 17.05 -10.07
CA LYS A 191 18.00 16.99 -11.43
C LYS A 191 16.78 16.08 -11.48
N VAL A 192 15.68 16.57 -12.05
CA VAL A 192 14.53 15.75 -12.40
C VAL A 192 14.88 14.92 -13.64
N VAL A 193 15.04 13.61 -13.43
CA VAL A 193 15.38 12.68 -14.54
C VAL A 193 14.14 12.05 -15.18
N ARG A 194 13.00 12.11 -14.47
CA ARG A 194 11.71 11.61 -14.98
C ARG A 194 10.55 12.35 -14.33
N SER A 195 9.45 12.54 -15.06
CA SER A 195 8.22 13.12 -14.53
C SER A 195 7.00 12.44 -15.16
N PHE A 196 6.05 12.03 -14.32
CA PHE A 196 4.80 11.41 -14.73
C PHE A 196 3.63 12.32 -14.32
N PRO A 197 2.89 12.92 -15.27
CA PRO A 197 1.70 13.69 -14.94
C PRO A 197 0.57 12.76 -14.44
N THR A 198 -0.28 13.28 -13.56
CA THR A 198 -1.45 12.57 -13.02
C THR A 198 -2.78 13.22 -13.39
N ASP A 199 -2.76 14.32 -14.17
CA ASP A 199 -3.93 15.13 -14.49
C ASP A 199 -4.54 14.82 -15.88
N ASP A 200 -4.46 13.58 -16.34
CA ASP A 200 -5.05 13.13 -17.62
C ASP A 200 -6.57 13.33 -17.72
N ARG A 201 -7.27 13.51 -16.57
CA ARG A 201 -8.69 13.86 -16.49
C ARG A 201 -8.94 15.36 -16.31
N GLY A 202 -7.88 16.17 -16.38
CA GLY A 202 -7.90 17.61 -16.15
C GLY A 202 -7.77 17.99 -14.67
N ARG A 203 -7.14 19.13 -14.39
CA ARG A 203 -6.83 19.63 -13.03
C ARG A 203 -8.07 19.82 -12.13
N ALA A 204 -9.24 20.02 -12.70
CA ALA A 204 -10.49 20.12 -11.95
C ALA A 204 -10.83 18.84 -11.18
N LYS A 205 -10.33 17.67 -11.62
CA LYS A 205 -10.51 16.38 -10.93
C LYS A 205 -9.57 16.21 -9.74
N ARG A 206 -8.59 17.12 -9.56
CA ARG A 206 -7.66 17.14 -8.43
C ARG A 206 -6.96 15.78 -8.22
N ASP A 207 -6.47 15.16 -9.30
CA ASP A 207 -5.69 13.93 -9.26
C ASP A 207 -4.30 14.19 -8.66
N TRP A 208 -4.29 14.66 -7.40
CA TRP A 208 -3.08 14.99 -6.67
C TRP A 208 -2.35 13.70 -6.28
N PRO A 209 -1.13 13.44 -6.77
CA PRO A 209 -0.38 12.28 -6.36
C PRO A 209 0.02 12.40 -4.89
N PHE A 210 -0.34 11.42 -4.07
CA PHE A 210 0.00 11.38 -2.66
C PHE A 210 1.06 10.31 -2.35
N THR A 211 0.91 9.12 -2.89
CA THR A 211 1.85 8.01 -2.78
C THR A 211 2.31 7.59 -4.17
N ALA A 212 3.59 7.31 -4.34
CA ALA A 212 4.15 6.75 -5.57
C ALA A 212 5.11 5.61 -5.22
N ILE A 213 4.87 4.43 -5.79
CA ILE A 213 5.65 3.22 -5.51
C ILE A 213 6.17 2.65 -6.82
N ARG A 214 7.49 2.48 -6.96
CA ARG A 214 8.07 1.76 -8.08
C ARG A 214 7.89 0.26 -7.87
N LEU A 215 7.20 -0.38 -8.81
CA LEU A 215 6.95 -1.82 -8.82
C LEU A 215 8.12 -2.59 -9.44
N ALA A 216 8.21 -3.92 -9.19
CA ALA A 216 9.28 -4.78 -9.72
C ALA A 216 9.32 -4.82 -11.25
N ASN A 217 8.17 -4.66 -11.92
CA ASN A 217 8.07 -4.62 -13.37
C ASN A 217 8.49 -3.27 -13.98
N GLY A 218 8.97 -2.32 -13.16
CA GLY A 218 9.39 -0.98 -13.58
C GLY A 218 8.26 0.05 -13.66
N ASN A 219 6.99 -0.37 -13.54
CA ASN A 219 5.85 0.55 -13.48
C ASN A 219 5.83 1.33 -12.16
N THR A 220 5.07 2.42 -12.13
CA THR A 220 4.85 3.22 -10.92
C THR A 220 3.38 3.20 -10.54
N LEU A 221 3.06 2.72 -9.33
CA LEU A 221 1.73 2.76 -8.74
C LEU A 221 1.56 4.08 -8.01
N ILE A 222 0.46 4.80 -8.27
CA ILE A 222 0.23 6.15 -7.75
C ILE A 222 -1.16 6.24 -7.13
N GLY A 223 -1.21 6.67 -5.87
CA GLY A 223 -2.45 7.05 -5.19
C GLY A 223 -2.78 8.51 -5.47
N CYS A 224 -3.94 8.78 -6.08
CA CYS A 224 -4.41 10.11 -6.40
C CYS A 224 -5.46 10.54 -5.37
N THR A 225 -4.99 11.25 -4.33
CA THR A 225 -5.89 11.86 -3.33
C THR A 225 -6.79 12.91 -3.99
N ASN A 226 -7.96 13.16 -3.41
CA ASN A 226 -8.99 14.06 -3.96
C ASN A 226 -9.51 13.66 -5.36
N GLY A 227 -8.69 13.02 -6.19
CA GLY A 227 -9.10 12.41 -7.46
C GLY A 227 -9.81 11.08 -7.27
N ASN A 228 -9.72 10.50 -6.08
CA ASN A 228 -10.39 9.26 -5.68
C ASN A 228 -10.12 8.09 -6.62
N ARG A 229 -8.85 7.89 -6.96
CA ARG A 229 -8.41 6.77 -7.80
C ARG A 229 -6.96 6.35 -7.54
N ILE A 230 -6.64 5.16 -8.00
CA ILE A 230 -5.28 4.66 -8.14
C ILE A 230 -4.98 4.52 -9.62
N ILE A 231 -3.77 4.86 -10.02
CA ILE A 231 -3.26 4.60 -11.37
C ILE A 231 -1.93 3.84 -11.29
N GLU A 232 -1.65 3.03 -12.30
CA GLU A 232 -0.35 2.44 -12.54
C GLU A 232 0.13 2.93 -13.90
N VAL A 233 1.30 3.54 -13.93
CA VAL A 233 1.92 4.07 -15.15
C VAL A 233 3.16 3.26 -15.52
N ASP A 234 3.38 3.05 -16.80
CA ASP A 234 4.59 2.41 -17.31
C ASP A 234 5.81 3.34 -17.28
N GLY A 235 6.97 2.85 -17.73
CA GLY A 235 8.20 3.63 -17.77
C GLY A 235 8.15 4.86 -18.68
N LYS A 236 7.14 4.96 -19.57
CA LYS A 236 6.89 6.10 -20.47
C LYS A 236 5.83 7.07 -19.93
N GLY A 237 5.22 6.76 -18.78
CA GLY A 237 4.15 7.56 -18.17
C GLY A 237 2.75 7.24 -18.69
N LYS A 238 2.59 6.22 -19.54
CA LYS A 238 1.27 5.77 -19.99
C LYS A 238 0.56 5.02 -18.87
N ILE A 239 -0.71 5.36 -18.60
CA ILE A 239 -1.55 4.61 -17.66
C ILE A 239 -1.85 3.24 -18.25
N VAL A 240 -1.42 2.18 -17.55
CA VAL A 240 -1.62 0.77 -17.95
C VAL A 240 -2.66 0.06 -17.07
N TRP A 241 -3.03 0.66 -15.95
CA TRP A 241 -4.11 0.21 -15.08
C TRP A 241 -4.60 1.37 -14.22
N SER A 242 -5.90 1.40 -13.96
CA SER A 242 -6.51 2.34 -13.00
C SER A 242 -7.69 1.70 -12.32
N VAL A 243 -8.04 2.22 -11.14
CA VAL A 243 -9.26 1.85 -10.41
C VAL A 243 -9.81 3.04 -9.66
N ASP A 244 -11.12 3.22 -9.71
CA ASP A 244 -11.86 4.25 -8.97
C ASP A 244 -13.23 3.71 -8.46
N ASN A 245 -14.05 4.57 -7.88
CA ASN A 245 -15.37 4.21 -7.34
C ASN A 245 -16.32 3.63 -8.38
N LYS A 246 -16.24 4.05 -9.64
CA LYS A 246 -17.11 3.52 -10.71
C LYS A 246 -16.74 2.08 -11.06
N ASP A 247 -15.44 1.80 -11.08
CA ASP A 247 -14.92 0.48 -11.41
C ASP A 247 -15.34 -0.57 -10.38
N ILE A 248 -15.38 -0.21 -9.09
CA ILE A 248 -15.73 -1.14 -8.00
C ILE A 248 -17.23 -1.13 -7.65
N GLY A 249 -18.01 -0.20 -8.21
CA GLY A 249 -19.45 -0.07 -7.94
C GLY A 249 -19.80 0.40 -6.52
N GLU A 250 -18.83 0.94 -5.76
CA GLU A 250 -18.97 1.39 -4.37
C GLU A 250 -18.21 2.72 -4.17
N ASN A 251 -18.62 3.53 -3.18
CA ASN A 251 -17.94 4.77 -2.80
C ASN A 251 -16.92 4.52 -1.69
N LEU A 252 -15.87 3.74 -2.00
CA LEU A 252 -14.80 3.43 -1.05
C LEU A 252 -13.57 4.34 -1.20
N PHE A 253 -13.30 4.86 -2.38
CA PHE A 253 -12.27 5.88 -2.57
C PHE A 253 -12.81 7.22 -2.06
N ASP A 254 -12.38 7.61 -0.86
CA ASP A 254 -12.66 8.90 -0.24
C ASP A 254 -11.33 9.48 0.24
N ASP A 255 -10.64 10.16 -0.67
CA ASP A 255 -9.27 10.63 -0.55
C ASP A 255 -8.24 9.48 -0.46
N ALA A 256 -7.95 8.86 -1.60
CA ALA A 256 -7.00 7.74 -1.74
C ALA A 256 -5.55 8.20 -1.51
N CYS A 257 -5.14 8.32 -0.26
CA CYS A 257 -3.82 8.79 0.14
C CYS A 257 -2.76 7.69 0.07
N GLY A 258 -2.83 6.72 0.99
CA GLY A 258 -1.87 5.63 1.09
C GLY A 258 -2.23 4.47 0.17
N VAL A 259 -1.23 3.89 -0.47
CA VAL A 259 -1.36 2.66 -1.27
C VAL A 259 -0.22 1.72 -0.95
N GLN A 260 -0.48 0.41 -1.02
CA GLN A 260 0.55 -0.63 -0.93
C GLN A 260 0.21 -1.76 -1.90
N ARG A 261 1.16 -2.18 -2.72
CA ARG A 261 1.05 -3.38 -3.56
C ARG A 261 1.45 -4.60 -2.76
N LEU A 262 0.57 -5.59 -2.71
CA LEU A 262 0.83 -6.87 -2.05
C LEU A 262 1.52 -7.87 -2.99
N PRO A 263 2.20 -8.91 -2.45
CA PRO A 263 2.86 -9.93 -3.26
C PRO A 263 1.91 -10.71 -4.18
N ASN A 264 0.63 -10.81 -3.83
CA ASN A 264 -0.40 -11.44 -4.65
C ASN A 264 -0.88 -10.57 -5.83
N GLY A 265 -0.31 -9.37 -6.00
CA GLY A 265 -0.68 -8.41 -7.04
C GLY A 265 -1.86 -7.49 -6.69
N ASN A 266 -2.54 -7.71 -5.58
CA ASN A 266 -3.61 -6.84 -5.12
C ASN A 266 -3.05 -5.53 -4.55
N THR A 267 -3.91 -4.53 -4.43
CA THR A 267 -3.56 -3.22 -3.88
C THR A 267 -4.41 -2.90 -2.66
N VAL A 268 -3.77 -2.57 -1.54
CA VAL A 268 -4.46 -1.99 -0.38
C VAL A 268 -4.43 -0.47 -0.49
N VAL A 269 -5.54 0.16 -0.11
CA VAL A 269 -5.77 1.61 -0.28
C VAL A 269 -6.37 2.17 1.00
N THR A 270 -5.98 3.41 1.37
CA THR A 270 -6.67 4.17 2.42
C THR A 270 -7.83 4.98 1.86
N SER A 271 -8.90 5.14 2.68
CA SER A 271 -9.96 6.14 2.51
C SER A 271 -9.78 7.17 3.62
N TYR A 272 -9.03 8.23 3.34
CA TYR A 272 -8.59 9.16 4.39
C TYR A 272 -9.74 9.98 4.99
N HIS A 273 -10.70 10.44 4.21
CA HIS A 273 -11.84 11.22 4.70
C HIS A 273 -12.97 10.36 5.27
N ALA A 274 -12.89 9.03 5.18
CA ALA A 274 -13.89 8.13 5.72
C ALA A 274 -14.07 8.34 7.23
N LYS A 275 -15.32 8.62 7.68
CA LYS A 275 -15.68 8.94 9.07
C LYS A 275 -16.44 7.80 9.75
N GLY A 276 -16.44 7.82 11.09
CA GLY A 276 -17.20 6.84 11.90
C GLY A 276 -16.87 5.40 11.54
N SER A 277 -17.88 4.58 11.30
CA SER A 277 -17.76 3.15 10.93
C SER A 277 -17.51 2.90 9.44
N ALA A 278 -17.28 3.94 8.62
CA ALA A 278 -16.97 3.77 7.22
C ALA A 278 -15.65 3.01 7.00
N VAL A 279 -15.48 2.46 5.81
CA VAL A 279 -14.26 1.72 5.43
C VAL A 279 -13.05 2.65 5.42
N LYS A 280 -11.99 2.30 6.16
CA LYS A 280 -10.75 3.09 6.27
C LYS A 280 -9.65 2.58 5.37
N LEU A 281 -9.58 1.24 5.21
CA LEU A 281 -8.71 0.55 4.27
C LEU A 281 -9.51 -0.51 3.54
N PHE A 282 -9.14 -0.76 2.29
CA PHE A 282 -9.69 -1.87 1.52
C PHE A 282 -8.64 -2.44 0.58
N GLU A 283 -8.77 -3.71 0.24
CA GLU A 283 -7.94 -4.39 -0.75
C GLU A 283 -8.74 -4.60 -2.03
N VAL A 284 -8.14 -4.23 -3.16
CA VAL A 284 -8.71 -4.39 -4.50
C VAL A 284 -7.79 -5.24 -5.37
N THR A 285 -8.38 -6.17 -6.13
CA THR A 285 -7.65 -7.01 -7.09
C THR A 285 -7.31 -6.25 -8.37
N ARG A 286 -6.47 -6.85 -9.23
CA ARG A 286 -6.22 -6.32 -10.60
C ARG A 286 -7.51 -6.25 -11.43
N ASP A 287 -8.46 -7.17 -11.20
CA ASP A 287 -9.77 -7.21 -11.83
C ASP A 287 -10.79 -6.27 -11.15
N LYS A 288 -10.30 -5.34 -10.31
CA LYS A 288 -11.09 -4.29 -9.65
C LYS A 288 -12.16 -4.82 -8.69
N LYS A 289 -11.99 -6.01 -8.12
CA LYS A 289 -12.88 -6.58 -7.09
C LYS A 289 -12.37 -6.26 -5.71
N VAL A 290 -13.24 -5.73 -4.83
CA VAL A 290 -12.89 -5.49 -3.43
C VAL A 290 -13.00 -6.81 -2.65
N VAL A 291 -11.87 -7.26 -2.09
CA VAL A 291 -11.74 -8.57 -1.44
C VAL A 291 -11.54 -8.49 0.07
N TRP A 292 -11.20 -7.32 0.60
CA TRP A 292 -11.07 -7.08 2.03
C TRP A 292 -11.42 -5.63 2.39
N ARG A 293 -11.92 -5.40 3.61
CA ARG A 293 -12.26 -4.08 4.14
C ARG A 293 -11.96 -4.02 5.64
N TYR A 294 -11.35 -2.92 6.06
CA TYR A 294 -11.23 -2.57 7.46
C TYR A 294 -12.16 -1.40 7.79
N ARG A 295 -12.98 -1.58 8.84
CA ARG A 295 -13.89 -0.58 9.39
C ARG A 295 -13.49 -0.30 10.83
N GLY A 296 -12.88 0.85 11.11
CA GLY A 296 -12.51 1.27 12.48
C GLY A 296 -13.38 2.42 12.96
N GLN A 297 -13.41 2.64 14.27
CA GLN A 297 -14.08 3.80 14.88
C GLN A 297 -13.28 5.10 14.76
N SER A 298 -12.05 5.01 14.27
CA SER A 298 -11.11 6.12 14.15
C SER A 298 -11.34 6.95 12.88
N ALA A 299 -10.68 8.11 12.77
CA ALA A 299 -10.56 8.84 11.51
C ALA A 299 -9.78 8.03 10.47
N GLY A 300 -9.81 8.42 9.21
CA GLY A 300 -9.04 7.76 8.16
C GLY A 300 -7.53 7.91 8.34
N PHE A 301 -6.78 7.06 7.68
CA PHE A 301 -5.31 7.06 7.72
C PHE A 301 -4.75 7.75 6.47
N HIS A 302 -3.74 8.59 6.67
CA HIS A 302 -2.95 9.13 5.55
C HIS A 302 -2.11 8.04 4.89
N HIS A 303 -1.46 7.22 5.73
CA HIS A 303 -0.61 6.13 5.26
C HIS A 303 -0.72 4.92 6.18
N PHE A 304 -0.22 3.78 5.72
CA PHE A 304 -0.24 2.53 6.45
C PHE A 304 0.90 1.62 6.03
N GLN A 305 1.10 0.54 6.78
CA GLN A 305 1.97 -0.58 6.43
C GLN A 305 1.26 -1.88 6.79
N ILE A 306 0.98 -2.73 5.81
CA ILE A 306 0.54 -4.09 6.09
C ILE A 306 1.71 -4.87 6.70
N LEU A 307 1.47 -5.50 7.83
CA LEU A 307 2.47 -6.25 8.59
C LEU A 307 2.36 -7.76 8.33
N THR A 308 1.13 -8.27 8.38
CA THR A 308 0.83 -9.67 8.10
C THR A 308 -0.39 -9.79 7.19
N THR A 309 -0.48 -10.93 6.50
CA THR A 309 -1.67 -11.36 5.75
C THR A 309 -1.92 -12.82 6.07
N ASN A 310 -3.12 -13.15 6.58
CA ASN A 310 -3.52 -14.52 6.97
C ASN A 310 -2.46 -15.19 7.87
N GLY A 311 -2.00 -14.49 8.92
CA GLY A 311 -0.99 -14.94 9.85
C GLY A 311 0.47 -14.93 9.34
N GLN A 312 0.70 -14.61 8.06
CA GLN A 312 2.04 -14.62 7.48
C GLN A 312 2.63 -13.21 7.40
N PRO A 313 3.83 -12.97 7.95
CA PRO A 313 4.52 -11.70 7.80
C PRO A 313 4.78 -11.36 6.33
N LEU A 314 4.55 -10.10 5.94
CA LEU A 314 4.97 -9.62 4.63
C LEU A 314 6.49 -9.47 4.62
N LYS A 315 7.16 -10.37 3.88
CA LYS A 315 8.59 -10.28 3.60
C LYS A 315 8.81 -9.14 2.60
N ASN A 316 9.78 -8.27 2.88
CA ASN A 316 10.19 -7.15 2.01
C ASN A 316 9.08 -6.11 1.75
N ASN A 317 8.86 -5.22 2.72
CA ASN A 317 7.97 -4.05 2.58
C ASN A 317 8.50 -2.96 1.60
N THR A 318 9.12 -3.37 0.49
CA THR A 318 9.69 -2.46 -0.51
C THR A 318 8.64 -1.74 -1.35
N TRP A 319 7.38 -2.19 -1.30
CA TRP A 319 6.27 -1.69 -2.11
C TRP A 319 5.32 -0.73 -1.35
N LYS A 320 5.88 0.04 -0.45
CA LYS A 320 5.14 0.97 0.37
C LYS A 320 5.56 2.42 0.15
#